data_4665ac12a29db306dfcad9340b571c30
#
_entry.id   4665ac12a29db306dfcad9340b571c30
#
_cell.length_a   1.000
_cell.length_b   1.000
_cell.length_c   1.000
_cell.angle_alpha   90.00
_cell.angle_beta   90.00
_cell.angle_gamma   90.00
#
_symmetry.space_group_name_H-M   'P 1'
#
loop_
_entity.id
_entity.type
_entity.pdbx_description
1 polymer ?
#
loop_
_entity_poly.entity_id
_entity_poly.type
_entity_poly.pdbx_seq_one_letter_code
_entity_poly.pdbx_strand_id
1 'polypeptide(L)'
;QKYPLSIHQLAPETPLNPFALFTALKQEVKLINPDMLHAHCPRSLYLMCFLPRKYKRIYTIHIYPGLQQQILYGKFKGDIVNQLNHFFTRKVDLPIGCSESVGKLYKENKGWDISCIPNGSSLPIWNCDPIYRQKLRKDLGLKDDIRYFIFIGRFSGEKNPELLIRAFKQIGAKQVGLIML
;
A
#
# COMPACT_ATOMS: atom_id res chain seq x y z
N GLN A 1 -4.42 -17.71 -19.91
CA GLN A 1 -3.84 -16.71 -20.84
C GLN A 1 -2.86 -15.85 -20.06
N LYS A 2 -1.56 -15.94 -20.41
CA LYS A 2 -0.55 -15.02 -19.86
C LYS A 2 -0.63 -13.72 -20.67
N TYR A 3 -1.01 -12.64 -20.04
CA TYR A 3 -0.89 -11.31 -20.65
C TYR A 3 0.59 -10.95 -20.81
N PRO A 4 1.02 -10.37 -21.94
CA PRO A 4 2.39 -9.91 -22.11
C PRO A 4 2.64 -8.78 -21.10
N LEU A 5 3.68 -8.94 -20.27
CA LEU A 5 4.09 -7.97 -19.28
C LEU A 5 5.52 -7.53 -19.57
N SER A 6 5.74 -6.22 -19.71
CA SER A 6 7.07 -5.62 -19.77
C SER A 6 7.31 -4.81 -18.48
N ILE A 7 8.49 -4.97 -17.90
CA ILE A 7 8.89 -4.23 -16.70
C ILE A 7 10.00 -3.27 -17.10
N HIS A 8 9.78 -1.96 -16.86
CA HIS A 8 10.72 -0.89 -17.14
C HIS A 8 11.11 -0.20 -15.84
N GLN A 9 12.38 -0.26 -15.47
CA GLN A 9 12.91 0.42 -14.30
C GLN A 9 13.43 1.80 -14.68
N LEU A 10 12.77 2.87 -14.24
CA LEU A 10 13.08 4.24 -14.67
C LEU A 10 14.30 4.86 -13.96
N ALA A 11 14.67 4.39 -12.77
CA ALA A 11 15.78 4.92 -11.98
C ALA A 11 16.37 3.82 -11.09
N PRO A 12 17.36 3.06 -11.57
CA PRO A 12 17.84 1.88 -10.85
C PRO A 12 18.64 2.18 -9.57
N GLU A 13 19.40 3.28 -9.47
CA GLU A 13 20.43 3.35 -8.42
C GLU A 13 20.65 4.72 -7.76
N THR A 14 19.92 5.77 -8.08
CA THR A 14 20.18 7.10 -7.49
C THR A 14 19.05 7.58 -6.59
N PRO A 15 19.38 8.33 -5.52
CA PRO A 15 18.35 9.02 -4.72
C PRO A 15 17.58 9.93 -5.66
N LEU A 16 16.28 9.67 -5.71
CA LEU A 16 15.31 10.17 -6.66
C LEU A 16 15.32 11.70 -6.78
N ASN A 17 16.03 12.21 -7.78
CA ASN A 17 15.79 13.55 -8.28
C ASN A 17 14.41 13.53 -8.98
N PRO A 18 13.39 14.23 -8.47
CA PRO A 18 12.03 14.19 -9.05
C PRO A 18 11.98 14.63 -10.52
N PHE A 19 12.85 15.55 -10.91
CA PHE A 19 12.93 16.05 -12.29
C PHE A 19 13.51 15.00 -13.24
N ALA A 20 14.57 14.30 -12.83
CA ALA A 20 15.15 13.21 -13.61
C ALA A 20 14.15 12.08 -13.78
N LEU A 21 13.48 11.70 -12.70
CA LEU A 21 12.43 10.67 -12.72
C LEU A 21 11.26 11.05 -13.64
N PHE A 22 10.82 12.31 -13.59
CA PHE A 22 9.76 12.79 -14.48
C PHE A 22 10.18 12.78 -15.95
N THR A 23 11.43 13.18 -16.24
CA THR A 23 11.98 13.17 -17.60
C THR A 23 12.04 11.74 -18.16
N ALA A 24 12.54 10.79 -17.38
CA ALA A 24 12.58 9.38 -17.76
C ALA A 24 11.16 8.83 -18.00
N LEU A 25 10.21 9.08 -17.06
CA LEU A 25 8.82 8.68 -17.22
C LEU A 25 8.20 9.26 -18.50
N LYS A 26 8.44 10.54 -18.77
CA LYS A 26 7.91 11.20 -19.98
C LYS A 26 8.45 10.59 -21.26
N GLN A 27 9.73 10.21 -21.28
CA GLN A 27 10.35 9.53 -22.42
C GLN A 27 9.74 8.15 -22.64
N GLU A 28 9.61 7.34 -21.59
CA GLU A 28 9.00 6.01 -21.66
C GLU A 28 7.55 6.06 -22.10
N VAL A 29 6.75 6.94 -21.51
CA VAL A 29 5.34 7.11 -21.89
C VAL A 29 5.21 7.57 -23.35
N LYS A 30 6.13 8.40 -23.86
CA LYS A 30 6.14 8.80 -25.25
C LYS A 30 6.50 7.62 -26.18
N LEU A 31 7.46 6.79 -25.78
CA LEU A 31 7.91 5.62 -26.54
C LEU A 31 6.82 4.56 -26.62
N ILE A 32 6.22 4.22 -25.49
CA ILE A 32 5.17 3.19 -25.39
C ILE A 32 3.85 3.68 -25.98
N ASN A 33 3.58 5.00 -25.87
CA ASN A 33 2.34 5.66 -26.29
C ASN A 33 1.07 4.90 -25.83
N PRO A 34 0.89 4.67 -24.52
CA PRO A 34 -0.23 3.88 -24.02
C PRO A 34 -1.56 4.64 -24.16
N ASP A 35 -2.67 3.91 -24.17
CA ASP A 35 -4.02 4.49 -24.12
C ASP A 35 -4.35 5.00 -22.71
N MET A 36 -3.76 4.37 -21.69
CA MET A 36 -4.12 4.56 -20.29
C MET A 36 -2.88 4.53 -19.39
N LEU A 37 -2.89 5.37 -18.37
CA LEU A 37 -1.88 5.41 -17.31
C LEU A 37 -2.55 5.08 -15.98
N HIS A 38 -1.97 4.15 -15.22
CA HIS A 38 -2.49 3.73 -13.93
C HIS A 38 -1.45 3.94 -12.82
N ALA A 39 -1.76 4.79 -11.86
CA ALA A 39 -0.90 5.08 -10.71
C ALA A 39 -1.37 4.34 -9.45
N HIS A 40 -0.42 3.89 -8.61
CA HIS A 40 -0.69 3.15 -7.37
C HIS A 40 -0.12 3.80 -6.10
N CYS A 41 0.57 4.93 -6.22
CA CYS A 41 1.08 5.66 -5.05
C CYS A 41 1.03 7.18 -5.29
N PRO A 42 1.06 8.01 -4.24
CA PRO A 42 1.00 9.47 -4.39
C PRO A 42 2.08 10.04 -5.31
N ARG A 43 3.30 9.52 -5.26
CA ARG A 43 4.40 9.99 -6.12
C ARG A 43 4.09 9.74 -7.60
N SER A 44 3.64 8.53 -7.96
CA SER A 44 3.25 8.23 -9.34
C SER A 44 2.01 8.99 -9.79
N LEU A 45 1.05 9.23 -8.88
CA LEU A 45 -0.10 10.10 -9.14
C LEU A 45 0.34 11.51 -9.55
N TYR A 46 1.25 12.13 -8.77
CA TYR A 46 1.71 13.49 -9.06
C TYR A 46 2.42 13.55 -10.41
N LEU A 47 3.37 12.66 -10.65
CA LEU A 47 4.10 12.60 -11.91
C LEU A 47 3.17 12.35 -13.11
N MET A 48 2.22 11.43 -12.99
CA MET A 48 1.22 11.16 -14.03
C MET A 48 0.38 12.40 -14.35
N CYS A 49 0.03 13.20 -13.36
CA CYS A 49 -0.79 14.39 -13.57
C CYS A 49 -0.09 15.52 -14.35
N PHE A 50 1.24 15.51 -14.41
CA PHE A 50 2.01 16.45 -15.23
C PHE A 50 2.23 15.97 -16.68
N LEU A 51 1.88 14.71 -17.00
CA LEU A 51 1.92 14.23 -18.39
C LEU A 51 0.80 14.85 -19.23
N PRO A 52 0.86 14.78 -20.58
CA PRO A 52 -0.19 15.29 -21.46
C PRO A 52 -1.55 14.66 -21.16
N ARG A 53 -2.63 15.46 -21.29
CA ARG A 53 -4.01 15.02 -21.01
C ARG A 53 -4.61 14.06 -22.05
N LYS A 54 -3.90 13.73 -23.09
CA LYS A 54 -4.33 12.75 -24.08
C LYS A 54 -4.47 11.32 -23.50
N TYR A 55 -3.72 11.02 -22.44
CA TYR A 55 -3.76 9.72 -21.78
C TYR A 55 -4.87 9.67 -20.73
N LYS A 56 -5.68 8.62 -20.74
CA LYS A 56 -6.63 8.34 -19.66
C LYS A 56 -5.88 7.99 -18.39
N ARG A 57 -6.29 8.54 -17.24
CA ARG A 57 -5.60 8.44 -15.97
C ARG A 57 -6.44 7.71 -14.95
N ILE A 58 -5.90 6.63 -14.43
CA ILE A 58 -6.48 5.86 -13.33
C ILE A 58 -5.56 5.99 -12.11
N TYR A 59 -6.14 6.08 -10.94
CA TYR A 59 -5.40 6.07 -9.69
C TYR A 59 -6.05 5.15 -8.67
N THR A 60 -5.33 4.11 -8.22
CA THR A 60 -5.77 3.28 -7.11
C THR A 60 -5.32 3.88 -5.79
N ILE A 61 -6.30 4.20 -4.96
CA ILE A 61 -6.12 4.76 -3.62
C ILE A 61 -6.05 3.61 -2.63
N HIS A 62 -4.85 3.33 -2.12
CA HIS A 62 -4.64 2.27 -1.15
C HIS A 62 -4.99 2.66 0.28
N ILE A 63 -4.89 3.95 0.60
CA ILE A 63 -5.21 4.50 1.92
C ILE A 63 -5.82 5.89 1.72
N TYR A 64 -6.91 6.17 2.46
CA TYR A 64 -7.47 7.52 2.50
C TYR A 64 -6.45 8.50 3.09
N PRO A 65 -6.10 9.60 2.39
CA PRO A 65 -5.20 10.62 2.92
C PRO A 65 -5.79 11.29 4.16
N GLY A 66 -5.11 11.15 5.30
CA GLY A 66 -5.60 11.64 6.59
C GLY A 66 -4.57 11.50 7.70
N LEU A 67 -4.95 10.93 8.82
CA LEU A 67 -4.14 10.80 10.03
C LEU A 67 -2.76 10.16 9.79
N GLN A 68 -2.67 9.19 8.87
CA GLN A 68 -1.40 8.54 8.56
C GLN A 68 -0.32 9.54 8.11
N GLN A 69 -0.68 10.50 7.27
CA GLN A 69 0.29 11.51 6.79
C GLN A 69 0.74 12.43 7.94
N GLN A 70 -0.16 12.71 8.87
CA GLN A 70 0.19 13.49 10.07
C GLN A 70 1.12 12.71 11.00
N ILE A 71 0.93 11.40 11.14
CA ILE A 71 1.85 10.52 11.92
C ILE A 71 3.24 10.48 11.28
N LEU A 72 3.32 10.39 9.95
CA LEU A 72 4.60 10.26 9.24
C LEU A 72 5.38 11.57 9.14
N TYR A 73 4.70 12.71 8.96
CA TYR A 73 5.33 13.98 8.62
C TYR A 73 5.09 15.09 9.65
N GLY A 74 4.36 14.80 10.74
CA GLY A 74 3.83 15.79 11.68
C GLY A 74 2.57 16.48 11.14
N LYS A 75 1.83 17.12 12.04
CA LYS A 75 0.49 17.66 11.73
C LYS A 75 0.50 18.60 10.52
N PHE A 76 1.31 19.63 10.55
CA PHE A 76 1.33 20.68 9.52
C PHE A 76 1.73 20.15 8.13
N LYS A 77 2.87 19.44 8.04
CA LYS A 77 3.33 18.86 6.77
C LYS A 77 2.40 17.76 6.29
N GLY A 78 1.85 16.94 7.20
CA GLY A 78 0.89 15.91 6.89
C GLY A 78 -0.39 16.48 6.27
N ASP A 79 -0.88 17.61 6.77
CA ASP A 79 -2.06 18.27 6.21
C ASP A 79 -1.80 18.82 4.80
N ILE A 80 -0.62 19.39 4.55
CA ILE A 80 -0.23 19.81 3.20
C ILE A 80 -0.21 18.61 2.25
N VAL A 81 0.41 17.50 2.65
CA VAL A 81 0.46 16.28 1.84
C VAL A 81 -0.95 15.72 1.59
N ASN A 82 -1.84 15.75 2.58
CA ASN A 82 -3.23 15.35 2.42
C ASN A 82 -3.95 16.21 1.36
N GLN A 83 -3.80 17.53 1.44
CA GLN A 83 -4.41 18.44 0.47
C GLN A 83 -3.87 18.21 -0.95
N LEU A 84 -2.57 18.00 -1.10
CA LEU A 84 -1.96 17.66 -2.38
C LEU A 84 -2.50 16.32 -2.92
N ASN A 85 -2.61 15.30 -2.09
CA ASN A 85 -3.19 14.01 -2.49
C ASN A 85 -4.62 14.19 -3.00
N HIS A 86 -5.47 14.91 -2.27
CA HIS A 86 -6.84 15.17 -2.70
C HIS A 86 -6.90 15.99 -3.99
N PHE A 87 -6.07 17.04 -4.10
CA PHE A 87 -6.00 17.87 -5.30
C PHE A 87 -5.65 17.05 -6.54
N PHE A 88 -4.60 16.23 -6.47
CA PHE A 88 -4.18 15.40 -7.59
C PHE A 88 -5.15 14.25 -7.88
N THR A 89 -5.79 13.67 -6.86
CA THR A 89 -6.85 12.67 -7.06
C THR A 89 -8.00 13.21 -7.89
N ARG A 90 -8.34 14.50 -7.76
CA ARG A 90 -9.38 15.15 -8.61
C ARG A 90 -8.93 15.39 -10.05
N LYS A 91 -7.65 15.22 -10.38
CA LYS A 91 -7.11 15.45 -11.73
C LYS A 91 -7.06 14.17 -12.57
N VAL A 92 -7.42 13.02 -12.02
CA VAL A 92 -7.51 11.76 -12.76
C VAL A 92 -8.91 11.52 -13.28
N ASP A 93 -9.02 10.74 -14.35
CA ASP A 93 -10.31 10.43 -14.97
C ASP A 93 -11.09 9.40 -14.13
N LEU A 94 -10.38 8.46 -13.47
CA LEU A 94 -10.99 7.40 -12.67
C LEU A 94 -10.18 7.14 -11.40
N PRO A 95 -10.54 7.75 -10.27
CA PRO A 95 -10.05 7.35 -8.97
C PRO A 95 -10.75 6.06 -8.50
N ILE A 96 -9.99 5.08 -7.99
CA ILE A 96 -10.49 3.78 -7.53
C ILE A 96 -10.02 3.56 -6.09
N GLY A 97 -10.93 3.28 -5.17
CA GLY A 97 -10.60 2.83 -3.82
C GLY A 97 -10.26 1.34 -3.80
N CYS A 98 -9.19 0.95 -3.11
CA CYS A 98 -8.83 -0.48 -2.95
C CYS A 98 -9.74 -1.23 -1.95
N SER A 99 -10.69 -0.55 -1.35
CA SER A 99 -11.69 -1.12 -0.42
C SER A 99 -12.89 -0.20 -0.29
N GLU A 100 -14.03 -0.76 0.11
CA GLU A 100 -15.24 0.00 0.41
C GLU A 100 -15.01 1.05 1.52
N SER A 101 -14.15 0.75 2.49
CA SER A 101 -13.78 1.69 3.55
C SER A 101 -13.15 2.97 3.00
N VAL A 102 -12.29 2.86 1.97
CA VAL A 102 -11.71 4.03 1.32
C VAL A 102 -12.78 4.85 0.61
N GLY A 103 -13.68 4.20 -0.12
CA GLY A 103 -14.81 4.86 -0.80
C GLY A 103 -15.73 5.58 0.21
N LYS A 104 -16.07 4.92 1.30
CA LYS A 104 -16.88 5.49 2.38
C LYS A 104 -16.25 6.75 2.98
N LEU A 105 -14.94 6.71 3.29
CA LEU A 105 -14.23 7.86 3.81
C LEU A 105 -14.21 9.05 2.84
N TYR A 106 -14.07 8.79 1.54
CA TYR A 106 -14.18 9.86 0.54
C TYR A 106 -15.59 10.44 0.46
N LYS A 107 -16.63 9.59 0.53
CA LYS A 107 -18.03 10.04 0.54
C LYS A 107 -18.33 10.91 1.75
N GLU A 108 -17.94 10.46 2.95
CA GLU A 108 -18.22 11.15 4.20
C GLU A 108 -17.44 12.46 4.34
N ASN A 109 -16.15 12.47 3.99
CA ASN A 109 -15.28 13.62 4.25
C ASN A 109 -15.17 14.60 3.07
N LYS A 110 -15.50 14.18 1.85
CA LYS A 110 -15.34 15.01 0.64
C LYS A 110 -16.59 15.07 -0.24
N GLY A 111 -17.60 14.25 0.05
CA GLY A 111 -18.78 14.11 -0.80
C GLY A 111 -18.49 13.45 -2.16
N TRP A 112 -17.33 12.76 -2.30
CA TRP A 112 -16.95 12.13 -3.56
C TRP A 112 -17.38 10.67 -3.59
N ASP A 113 -18.04 10.31 -4.68
CA ASP A 113 -18.42 8.93 -4.97
C ASP A 113 -17.29 8.26 -5.76
N ILE A 114 -16.53 7.39 -5.09
CA ILE A 114 -15.39 6.70 -5.66
C ILE A 114 -15.72 5.23 -5.79
N SER A 115 -15.59 4.70 -7.03
CA SER A 115 -15.72 3.26 -7.28
C SER A 115 -14.66 2.50 -6.50
N CYS A 116 -15.03 1.32 -5.97
CA CYS A 116 -14.12 0.49 -5.21
C CYS A 116 -13.89 -0.84 -5.90
N ILE A 117 -12.63 -1.23 -5.99
CA ILE A 117 -12.20 -2.56 -6.45
C ILE A 117 -11.32 -3.13 -5.34
N PRO A 118 -11.85 -4.09 -4.55
CA PRO A 118 -11.08 -4.70 -3.46
C PRO A 118 -9.80 -5.36 -3.97
N ASN A 119 -8.73 -5.27 -3.15
CA ASN A 119 -7.51 -6.01 -3.44
C ASN A 119 -7.80 -7.50 -3.49
N GLY A 120 -7.33 -8.14 -4.54
CA GLY A 120 -7.40 -9.60 -4.70
C GLY A 120 -6.22 -10.30 -4.02
N SER A 121 -6.40 -11.58 -3.72
CA SER A 121 -5.34 -12.48 -3.31
C SER A 121 -5.36 -13.71 -4.18
N SER A 122 -4.21 -14.11 -4.68
CA SER A 122 -4.04 -15.38 -5.40
C SER A 122 -3.69 -16.55 -4.49
N LEU A 123 -3.70 -16.31 -3.16
CA LEU A 123 -3.42 -17.38 -2.21
C LEU A 123 -4.55 -18.42 -2.27
N PRO A 124 -4.24 -19.70 -2.50
CA PRO A 124 -5.23 -20.75 -2.42
C PRO A 124 -5.82 -20.78 -1.00
N ILE A 125 -7.07 -21.25 -0.88
CA ILE A 125 -7.65 -21.56 0.42
C ILE A 125 -6.66 -22.48 1.15
N TRP A 126 -6.07 -22.01 2.21
CA TRP A 126 -5.04 -22.73 2.95
C TRP A 126 -5.69 -23.91 3.68
N ASN A 127 -5.70 -25.07 3.05
CA ASN A 127 -5.72 -26.31 3.79
C ASN A 127 -4.29 -26.51 4.33
N CYS A 128 -4.08 -26.06 5.54
CA CYS A 128 -2.79 -26.28 6.18
C CYS A 128 -2.62 -27.79 6.39
N ASP A 129 -1.72 -28.42 5.60
CA ASP A 129 -1.33 -29.79 5.84
C ASP A 129 -0.76 -29.92 7.28
N PRO A 130 -1.39 -30.72 8.15
CA PRO A 130 -0.95 -30.87 9.54
C PRO A 130 0.51 -31.31 9.65
N ILE A 131 0.98 -32.17 8.74
CA ILE A 131 2.35 -32.71 8.73
C ILE A 131 3.33 -31.58 8.41
N TYR A 132 3.04 -30.79 7.37
CA TYR A 132 3.86 -29.64 7.00
C TYR A 132 3.89 -28.58 8.10
N ARG A 133 2.75 -28.31 8.73
CA ARG A 133 2.65 -27.39 9.86
C ARG A 133 3.52 -27.85 11.04
N GLN A 134 3.45 -29.13 11.40
CA GLN A 134 4.24 -29.68 12.50
C GLN A 134 5.73 -29.61 12.22
N LYS A 135 6.13 -29.93 10.98
CA LYS A 135 7.52 -29.80 10.54
C LYS A 135 8.02 -28.36 10.69
N LEU A 136 7.27 -27.36 10.15
CA LEU A 136 7.64 -25.95 10.27
C LEU A 136 7.77 -25.49 11.73
N ARG A 137 6.83 -25.89 12.60
CA ARG A 137 6.90 -25.55 14.03
C ARG A 137 8.19 -26.08 14.65
N LYS A 138 8.57 -27.32 14.35
CA LYS A 138 9.81 -27.94 14.82
C LYS A 138 11.05 -27.20 14.27
N ASP A 139 11.07 -26.90 12.98
CA ASP A 139 12.19 -26.22 12.33
C ASP A 139 12.40 -24.79 12.89
N LEU A 140 11.31 -24.14 13.31
CA LEU A 140 11.32 -22.82 13.96
C LEU A 140 11.51 -22.89 15.49
N GLY A 141 11.66 -24.07 16.08
CA GLY A 141 11.80 -24.26 17.53
C GLY A 141 10.55 -23.83 18.32
N LEU A 142 9.37 -23.89 17.72
CA LEU A 142 8.12 -23.52 18.37
C LEU A 142 7.57 -24.67 19.21
N LYS A 143 7.19 -24.37 20.45
CA LYS A 143 6.62 -25.36 21.38
C LYS A 143 5.18 -25.69 21.02
N ASP A 144 4.77 -26.96 21.14
CA ASP A 144 3.43 -27.40 20.73
C ASP A 144 2.33 -26.95 21.68
N ASP A 145 2.63 -26.77 22.94
CA ASP A 145 1.73 -26.30 23.99
C ASP A 145 1.56 -24.78 24.02
N ILE A 146 2.28 -24.05 23.16
CA ILE A 146 2.22 -22.59 23.05
C ILE A 146 1.44 -22.16 21.80
N ARG A 147 0.45 -21.27 22.01
CA ARG A 147 -0.23 -20.57 20.92
C ARG A 147 0.56 -19.34 20.51
N TYR A 148 1.02 -19.30 19.28
CA TYR A 148 1.78 -18.17 18.77
C TYR A 148 0.89 -17.21 18.00
N PHE A 149 1.06 -15.93 18.30
CA PHE A 149 0.59 -14.80 17.49
C PHE A 149 1.72 -14.34 16.58
N ILE A 150 1.42 -13.99 15.35
CA ILE A 150 2.42 -13.54 14.38
C ILE A 150 2.08 -12.11 13.96
N PHE A 151 3.07 -11.22 14.10
CA PHE A 151 3.04 -9.88 13.53
C PHE A 151 3.94 -9.85 12.30
N ILE A 152 3.37 -9.42 11.16
CA ILE A 152 4.11 -9.27 9.92
C ILE A 152 3.98 -7.82 9.48
N GLY A 153 5.09 -7.07 9.47
CA GLY A 153 5.04 -5.68 9.07
C GLY A 153 6.29 -4.89 9.42
N ARG A 154 6.40 -3.71 8.82
CA ARG A 154 7.50 -2.79 9.15
C ARG A 154 7.42 -2.33 10.61
N PHE A 155 8.57 -2.24 11.27
CA PHE A 155 8.68 -1.65 12.59
C PHE A 155 8.65 -0.11 12.45
N SER A 156 7.45 0.43 12.31
CA SER A 156 7.21 1.87 12.11
C SER A 156 6.08 2.35 13.02
N GLY A 157 6.02 3.66 13.28
CA GLY A 157 4.95 4.27 14.07
C GLY A 157 3.56 4.00 13.52
N GLU A 158 3.42 3.86 12.19
CA GLU A 158 2.18 3.49 11.52
C GLU A 158 1.67 2.10 11.91
N LYS A 159 2.59 1.11 12.01
CA LYS A 159 2.26 -0.28 12.36
C LYS A 159 2.25 -0.51 13.87
N ASN A 160 2.83 0.41 14.62
CA ASN A 160 2.82 0.49 16.07
C ASN A 160 3.16 -0.85 16.79
N PRO A 161 4.32 -1.48 16.47
CA PRO A 161 4.71 -2.74 17.09
C PRO A 161 4.87 -2.64 18.61
N GLU A 162 5.18 -1.44 19.12
CA GLU A 162 5.32 -1.20 20.55
C GLU A 162 3.99 -1.37 21.30
N LEU A 163 2.88 -0.89 20.73
CA LEU A 163 1.55 -1.11 21.29
C LEU A 163 1.21 -2.60 21.36
N LEU A 164 1.55 -3.36 20.30
CA LEU A 164 1.37 -4.81 20.30
C LEU A 164 2.14 -5.48 21.43
N ILE A 165 3.42 -5.13 21.61
CA ILE A 165 4.27 -5.69 22.69
C ILE A 165 3.67 -5.37 24.07
N ARG A 166 3.23 -4.12 24.28
CA ARG A 166 2.57 -3.70 25.53
C ARG A 166 1.29 -4.49 25.79
N ALA A 167 0.42 -4.62 24.78
CA ALA A 167 -0.81 -5.38 24.88
C ALA A 167 -0.52 -6.87 25.16
N PHE A 168 0.49 -7.43 24.48
CA PHE A 168 0.89 -8.82 24.67
C PHE A 168 1.40 -9.09 26.10
N LYS A 169 2.16 -8.16 26.69
CA LYS A 169 2.60 -8.25 28.08
C LYS A 169 1.43 -8.30 29.08
N GLN A 170 0.30 -7.66 28.75
CA GLN A 170 -0.89 -7.65 29.62
C GLN A 170 -1.65 -8.97 29.62
N ILE A 171 -1.50 -9.79 28.59
CA ILE A 171 -2.18 -11.10 28.49
C ILE A 171 -1.75 -12.01 29.64
N GLY A 172 -0.47 -11.94 30.09
CA GLY A 172 0.04 -12.67 31.24
C GLY A 172 -0.06 -14.21 31.15
N ALA A 173 -0.51 -14.74 30.01
CA ALA A 173 -0.75 -16.17 29.85
C ALA A 173 0.56 -16.91 29.58
N LYS A 174 0.78 -17.98 30.34
CA LYS A 174 2.01 -18.80 30.23
C LYS A 174 2.12 -19.60 28.92
N GLN A 175 0.99 -19.73 28.18
CA GLN A 175 0.89 -20.57 26.98
C GLN A 175 0.71 -19.79 25.68
N VAL A 176 1.21 -18.55 25.64
CA VAL A 176 1.19 -17.72 24.44
C VAL A 176 2.58 -17.21 24.09
N GLY A 177 2.89 -17.13 22.81
CA GLY A 177 4.12 -16.57 22.26
C GLY A 177 3.82 -15.50 21.21
N LEU A 178 4.75 -14.60 20.98
CA LEU A 178 4.67 -13.58 19.94
C LEU A 178 5.87 -13.71 19.00
N ILE A 179 5.60 -13.81 17.71
CA ILE A 179 6.60 -13.80 16.63
C ILE A 179 6.42 -12.48 15.88
N MET A 180 7.51 -11.76 15.68
CA MET A 180 7.51 -10.49 14.97
C MET A 180 8.50 -10.56 13.80
N LEU A 181 8.01 -10.27 12.58
CA LEU A 181 8.74 -10.33 11.31
C LEU A 181 8.70 -8.98 10.58
#